data_ccea8ac586f7fd7a5d9c627ea117005d
#
_entry.id   ccea8ac586f7fd7a5d9c627ea117005d
#
_cell.length_a   1.000
_cell.length_b   1.000
_cell.length_c   1.000
_cell.angle_alpha   90.00
_cell.angle_beta   90.00
_cell.angle_gamma   90.00
#
_symmetry.space_group_name_H-M   'P 1'
#
loop_
_entity.id
_entity.type
_entity.pdbx_description
1 polymer ?
#
loop_
_entity_poly.entity_id
_entity_poly.type
_entity_poly.pdbx_seq_one_letter_code
_entity_poly.pdbx_strand_id
1 'polypeptide(L)'
;IYFFFKIDFRKLIFLYLIFILVCFQGIVGWYMVASGLVDRIDVSHFRLSAHLFMAFFIFSCLIWYYFNLKNNSSKNFLLNKSEFLSIKFLIFLMFLQIIFGAFVSGLDAGKIYQTWPLMNQSYFPDDINFKDYREFLNLNDMSVVQFIHRNLAYLIFFVFIYIGLNIKKFKKTHLYAPYLYLFALILVQIALGILALISNLHIVIASLHQISSIFLIFFSLNFYFKSIN
;
A
#
# COMPACT_ATOMS: atom_id res chain seq x y z
N ILE A 1 -34.48 -5.03 12.70
CA ILE A 1 -35.42 -4.22 11.89
C ILE A 1 -35.37 -2.74 12.33
N TYR A 2 -35.35 -2.40 13.62
CA TYR A 2 -35.33 -1.00 14.12
C TYR A 2 -34.06 -0.22 13.74
N PHE A 3 -32.93 -0.88 13.51
CA PHE A 3 -31.66 -0.24 13.14
C PHE A 3 -31.62 0.19 11.66
N PHE A 4 -32.30 -0.51 10.76
CA PHE A 4 -32.27 -0.25 9.31
C PHE A 4 -33.02 1.02 8.90
N PHE A 5 -33.99 1.49 9.66
CA PHE A 5 -34.80 2.67 9.32
C PHE A 5 -34.13 4.03 9.59
N LYS A 6 -32.95 4.07 10.25
CA LYS A 6 -32.22 5.31 10.54
C LYS A 6 -31.00 5.55 9.65
N ILE A 7 -30.69 4.63 8.74
CA ILE A 7 -29.53 4.77 7.84
C ILE A 7 -29.99 5.51 6.57
N ASP A 8 -29.34 6.63 6.25
CA ASP A 8 -29.50 7.34 4.99
C ASP A 8 -29.33 6.38 3.80
N PHE A 9 -30.23 6.44 2.82
CA PHE A 9 -30.23 5.58 1.64
C PHE A 9 -28.89 5.55 0.91
N ARG A 10 -28.19 6.69 0.82
CA ARG A 10 -26.84 6.77 0.22
C ARG A 10 -25.81 5.94 0.99
N LYS A 11 -25.91 5.92 2.31
CA LYS A 11 -25.02 5.11 3.17
C LYS A 11 -25.31 3.62 3.00
N LEU A 12 -26.58 3.26 2.80
CA LEU A 12 -26.99 1.88 2.55
C LEU A 12 -26.45 1.38 1.20
N ILE A 13 -26.59 2.16 0.13
CA ILE A 13 -26.01 1.83 -1.19
C ILE A 13 -24.49 1.59 -1.07
N PHE A 14 -23.78 2.45 -0.35
CA PHE A 14 -22.35 2.30 -0.17
C PHE A 14 -21.99 0.98 0.53
N LEU A 15 -22.73 0.60 1.56
CA LEU A 15 -22.54 -0.69 2.25
C LEU A 15 -22.84 -1.89 1.33
N TYR A 16 -23.87 -1.81 0.48
CA TYR A 16 -24.12 -2.85 -0.52
C TYR A 16 -22.99 -2.97 -1.53
N LEU A 17 -22.42 -1.85 -2.00
CA LEU A 17 -21.27 -1.86 -2.89
C LEU A 17 -20.06 -2.52 -2.23
N ILE A 18 -19.78 -2.20 -0.95
CA ILE A 18 -18.70 -2.87 -0.19
C ILE A 18 -18.98 -4.37 -0.07
N PHE A 19 -20.21 -4.77 0.23
CA PHE A 19 -20.59 -6.19 0.30
C PHE A 19 -20.32 -6.92 -1.02
N ILE A 20 -20.72 -6.33 -2.16
CA ILE A 20 -20.41 -6.87 -3.49
C ILE A 20 -18.90 -7.00 -3.71
N LEU A 21 -18.12 -5.98 -3.32
CA LEU A 21 -16.67 -6.03 -3.43
C LEU A 21 -16.05 -7.16 -2.57
N VAL A 22 -16.58 -7.41 -1.37
CA VAL A 22 -16.15 -8.52 -0.51
C VAL A 22 -16.47 -9.87 -1.14
N CYS A 23 -17.67 -10.03 -1.72
CA CYS A 23 -18.03 -11.24 -2.47
C CYS A 23 -17.09 -11.44 -3.67
N PHE A 24 -16.82 -10.37 -4.42
CA PHE A 24 -15.87 -10.41 -5.54
C PHE A 24 -14.45 -10.75 -5.09
N GLN A 25 -14.01 -10.22 -3.95
CA GLN A 25 -12.73 -10.58 -3.32
C GLN A 25 -12.63 -12.08 -3.04
N GLY A 26 -13.72 -12.70 -2.58
CA GLY A 26 -13.79 -14.16 -2.39
C GLY A 26 -13.61 -14.93 -3.71
N ILE A 27 -14.26 -14.47 -4.79
CA ILE A 27 -14.12 -15.06 -6.13
C ILE A 27 -12.67 -14.92 -6.63
N VAL A 28 -12.06 -13.74 -6.50
CA VAL A 28 -10.67 -13.50 -6.90
C VAL A 28 -9.71 -14.40 -6.12
N GLY A 29 -9.93 -14.58 -4.79
CA GLY A 29 -9.14 -15.47 -3.96
C GLY A 29 -9.28 -16.94 -4.36
N TRP A 30 -10.50 -17.39 -4.62
CA TRP A 30 -10.74 -18.73 -5.14
C TRP A 30 -10.06 -18.94 -6.51
N TYR A 31 -10.22 -18.00 -7.45
CA TYR A 31 -9.57 -18.06 -8.76
C TYR A 31 -8.05 -18.08 -8.65
N MET A 32 -7.49 -17.28 -7.75
CA MET A 32 -6.05 -17.25 -7.47
C MET A 32 -5.50 -18.63 -7.13
N VAL A 33 -6.18 -19.35 -6.24
CA VAL A 33 -5.77 -20.71 -5.81
C VAL A 33 -6.08 -21.74 -6.88
N ALA A 34 -7.32 -21.80 -7.38
CA ALA A 34 -7.76 -22.83 -8.32
C ALA A 34 -6.98 -22.81 -9.64
N SER A 35 -6.60 -21.64 -10.14
CA SER A 35 -5.87 -21.50 -11.41
C SER A 35 -4.35 -21.52 -11.26
N GLY A 36 -3.82 -21.44 -10.04
CA GLY A 36 -2.38 -21.42 -9.77
C GLY A 36 -1.80 -22.81 -9.51
N LEU A 37 -2.59 -23.71 -8.94
CA LEU A 37 -2.13 -25.03 -8.47
C LEU A 37 -2.38 -26.20 -9.43
N VAL A 38 -2.81 -25.94 -10.69
CA VAL A 38 -3.03 -27.00 -11.68
C VAL A 38 -1.71 -27.47 -12.29
N ASP A 39 -0.86 -26.52 -12.69
CA ASP A 39 0.42 -26.81 -13.37
C ASP A 39 1.65 -26.30 -12.61
N ARG A 40 1.45 -25.64 -11.46
CA ARG A 40 2.50 -25.03 -10.62
C ARG A 40 2.22 -25.29 -9.14
N ILE A 41 3.28 -25.28 -8.35
CA ILE A 41 3.18 -25.34 -6.87
C ILE A 41 2.95 -23.96 -6.26
N ASP A 42 3.15 -22.87 -7.04
CA ASP A 42 3.09 -21.50 -6.57
C ASP A 42 1.95 -20.71 -7.23
N VAL A 43 1.37 -19.79 -6.48
CA VAL A 43 0.36 -18.85 -6.98
C VAL A 43 1.03 -17.76 -7.82
N SER A 44 0.42 -17.39 -8.96
CA SER A 44 0.92 -16.27 -9.77
C SER A 44 1.00 -14.97 -8.97
N HIS A 45 2.16 -14.31 -9.00
CA HIS A 45 2.38 -13.01 -8.34
C HIS A 45 1.42 -11.92 -8.82
N PHE A 46 0.97 -11.93 -10.08
CA PHE A 46 -0.06 -11.02 -10.59
C PHE A 46 -1.41 -11.22 -9.90
N ARG A 47 -1.83 -12.48 -9.71
CA ARG A 47 -3.11 -12.79 -9.04
C ARG A 47 -3.04 -12.49 -7.55
N LEU A 48 -1.91 -12.80 -6.91
CA LEU A 48 -1.63 -12.45 -5.51
C LEU A 48 -1.71 -10.93 -5.32
N SER A 49 -1.09 -10.16 -6.21
CA SER A 49 -1.10 -8.71 -6.16
C SER A 49 -2.51 -8.14 -6.37
N ALA A 50 -3.26 -8.65 -7.34
CA ALA A 50 -4.65 -8.22 -7.57
C ALA A 50 -5.54 -8.49 -6.34
N HIS A 51 -5.41 -9.66 -5.73
CA HIS A 51 -6.13 -10.03 -4.51
C HIS A 51 -5.75 -9.12 -3.34
N LEU A 52 -4.47 -8.88 -3.11
CA LEU A 52 -4.00 -8.03 -2.02
C LEU A 52 -4.40 -6.55 -2.24
N PHE A 53 -4.25 -6.04 -3.46
CA PHE A 53 -4.70 -4.69 -3.82
C PHE A 53 -6.18 -4.51 -3.52
N MET A 54 -7.03 -5.44 -3.94
CA MET A 54 -8.47 -5.40 -3.71
C MET A 54 -8.79 -5.42 -2.21
N ALA A 55 -8.09 -6.24 -1.41
CA ALA A 55 -8.27 -6.28 0.04
C ALA A 55 -7.97 -4.92 0.68
N PHE A 56 -6.85 -4.28 0.33
CA PHE A 56 -6.51 -2.94 0.84
C PHE A 56 -7.45 -1.85 0.32
N PHE A 57 -7.98 -1.99 -0.89
CA PHE A 57 -8.97 -1.08 -1.43
C PHE A 57 -10.30 -1.16 -0.65
N ILE A 58 -10.82 -2.36 -0.39
CA ILE A 58 -12.02 -2.60 0.42
C ILE A 58 -11.80 -2.05 1.85
N PHE A 59 -10.66 -2.36 2.46
CA PHE A 59 -10.27 -1.84 3.76
C PHE A 59 -10.29 -0.31 3.78
N SER A 60 -9.72 0.34 2.76
CA SER A 60 -9.69 1.80 2.64
C SER A 60 -11.09 2.40 2.51
N CYS A 61 -11.99 1.76 1.76
CA CYS A 61 -13.39 2.17 1.65
C CYS A 61 -14.11 2.09 3.01
N LEU A 62 -13.90 0.99 3.77
CA LEU A 62 -14.47 0.82 5.10
C LEU A 62 -13.96 1.86 6.10
N ILE A 63 -12.65 2.12 6.10
CA ILE A 63 -12.02 3.14 6.96
C ILE A 63 -12.53 4.54 6.61
N TRP A 64 -12.65 4.86 5.34
CA TRP A 64 -13.21 6.14 4.90
C TRP A 64 -14.65 6.34 5.34
N TYR A 65 -15.46 5.30 5.21
CA TYR A 65 -16.84 5.28 5.70
C TYR A 65 -16.90 5.45 7.22
N TYR A 66 -16.05 4.73 7.96
CA TYR A 66 -15.94 4.87 9.42
C TYR A 66 -15.59 6.31 9.83
N PHE A 67 -14.63 6.97 9.17
CA PHE A 67 -14.29 8.36 9.49
C PHE A 67 -15.45 9.32 9.24
N ASN A 68 -16.20 9.13 8.17
CA ASN A 68 -17.39 9.93 7.92
C ASN A 68 -18.47 9.73 8.99
N LEU A 69 -18.71 8.50 9.41
CA LEU A 69 -19.67 8.21 10.49
C LEU A 69 -19.21 8.83 11.83
N LYS A 70 -17.96 8.61 12.21
CA LYS A 70 -17.41 9.08 13.49
C LYS A 70 -17.44 10.59 13.61
N ASN A 71 -17.24 11.32 12.52
CA ASN A 71 -17.16 12.78 12.52
C ASN A 71 -18.45 13.45 12.02
N ASN A 72 -19.55 12.72 11.86
CA ASN A 72 -20.80 13.22 11.28
C ASN A 72 -20.59 14.04 10.00
N SER A 73 -19.71 13.56 9.11
CA SER A 73 -19.31 14.25 7.89
C SER A 73 -19.73 13.46 6.65
N SER A 74 -19.70 14.12 5.50
CA SER A 74 -19.97 13.51 4.19
C SER A 74 -18.82 13.77 3.21
N LYS A 75 -17.57 13.73 3.70
CA LYS A 75 -16.39 13.98 2.88
C LYS A 75 -16.25 12.91 1.82
N ASN A 76 -16.06 13.35 0.56
CA ASN A 76 -15.83 12.47 -0.56
C ASN A 76 -14.32 12.42 -0.86
N PHE A 77 -13.74 11.21 -0.94
CA PHE A 77 -12.31 11.01 -1.19
C PHE A 77 -11.83 11.65 -2.51
N LEU A 78 -12.61 11.52 -3.58
CA LEU A 78 -12.22 12.00 -4.90
C LEU A 78 -12.56 13.48 -5.11
N LEU A 79 -13.75 13.90 -4.71
CA LEU A 79 -14.30 15.22 -5.05
C LEU A 79 -13.82 16.33 -4.12
N ASN A 80 -13.62 16.04 -2.84
CA ASN A 80 -13.16 17.06 -1.90
C ASN A 80 -11.69 17.44 -2.18
N LYS A 81 -11.43 18.72 -2.20
CA LYS A 81 -10.08 19.25 -2.33
C LYS A 81 -9.38 19.15 -0.97
N SER A 82 -8.26 18.45 -0.93
CA SER A 82 -7.33 18.53 0.20
C SER A 82 -6.49 19.80 0.11
N GLU A 83 -6.02 20.27 1.24
CA GLU A 83 -5.06 21.39 1.30
C GLU A 83 -3.78 21.08 0.51
N PHE A 84 -3.43 19.79 0.41
CA PHE A 84 -2.25 19.32 -0.32
C PHE A 84 -2.60 18.14 -1.23
N LEU A 85 -2.53 18.35 -2.54
CA LEU A 85 -2.71 17.30 -3.55
C LEU A 85 -1.66 16.18 -3.38
N SER A 86 -0.47 16.52 -2.86
CA SER A 86 0.61 15.58 -2.58
C SER A 86 0.23 14.46 -1.61
N ILE A 87 -0.79 14.66 -0.74
CA ILE A 87 -1.28 13.59 0.15
C ILE A 87 -2.04 12.50 -0.65
N LYS A 88 -2.84 12.88 -1.63
CA LYS A 88 -3.48 11.91 -2.55
C LYS A 88 -2.43 11.12 -3.34
N PHE A 89 -1.41 11.83 -3.82
CA PHE A 89 -0.30 11.21 -4.54
C PHE A 89 0.49 10.24 -3.65
N LEU A 90 0.73 10.59 -2.38
CA LEU A 90 1.34 9.68 -1.40
C LEU A 90 0.52 8.40 -1.23
N ILE A 91 -0.81 8.50 -1.06
CA ILE A 91 -1.69 7.32 -0.93
C ILE A 91 -1.63 6.47 -2.20
N PHE A 92 -1.63 7.08 -3.37
CA PHE A 92 -1.47 6.36 -4.64
C PHE A 92 -0.15 5.59 -4.69
N LEU A 93 0.97 6.22 -4.31
CA LEU A 93 2.28 5.54 -4.24
C LEU A 93 2.27 4.38 -3.25
N MET A 94 1.57 4.51 -2.11
CA MET A 94 1.43 3.42 -1.14
C MET A 94 0.67 2.23 -1.72
N PHE A 95 -0.35 2.45 -2.54
CA PHE A 95 -1.04 1.37 -3.25
C PHE A 95 -0.14 0.70 -4.29
N LEU A 96 0.67 1.47 -5.02
CA LEU A 96 1.69 0.90 -5.90
C LEU A 96 2.72 0.07 -5.12
N GLN A 97 3.15 0.55 -3.96
CA GLN A 97 4.08 -0.16 -3.09
C GLN A 97 3.50 -1.50 -2.60
N ILE A 98 2.20 -1.58 -2.31
CA ILE A 98 1.51 -2.83 -1.96
C ILE A 98 1.52 -3.80 -3.14
N ILE A 99 1.25 -3.32 -4.37
CA ILE A 99 1.29 -4.13 -5.59
C ILE A 99 2.68 -4.74 -5.78
N PHE A 100 3.72 -3.90 -5.74
CA PHE A 100 5.10 -4.39 -5.91
C PHE A 100 5.57 -5.23 -4.72
N GLY A 101 5.09 -4.98 -3.49
CA GLY A 101 5.34 -5.83 -2.34
C GLY A 101 4.76 -7.25 -2.52
N ALA A 102 3.56 -7.35 -3.12
CA ALA A 102 2.97 -8.63 -3.47
C ALA A 102 3.75 -9.35 -4.60
N PHE A 103 4.30 -8.60 -5.56
CA PHE A 103 5.19 -9.17 -6.59
C PHE A 103 6.47 -9.71 -5.97
N VAL A 104 7.13 -8.94 -5.07
CA VAL A 104 8.33 -9.40 -4.35
C VAL A 104 8.06 -10.68 -3.57
N SER A 105 6.90 -10.76 -2.89
CA SER A 105 6.52 -11.95 -2.14
C SER A 105 6.18 -13.14 -3.06
N GLY A 106 5.39 -12.91 -4.10
CA GLY A 106 4.93 -13.96 -5.01
C GLY A 106 6.00 -14.53 -5.95
N LEU A 107 7.09 -13.81 -6.16
CA LEU A 107 8.26 -14.24 -6.93
C LEU A 107 9.43 -14.70 -6.04
N ASP A 108 9.28 -14.68 -4.72
CA ASP A 108 10.42 -14.85 -3.80
C ASP A 108 11.59 -13.87 -4.06
N ALA A 109 11.31 -12.73 -4.68
CA ALA A 109 12.30 -11.77 -5.15
C ALA A 109 13.19 -11.19 -4.04
N GLY A 110 12.74 -11.24 -2.77
CA GLY A 110 13.55 -10.83 -1.63
C GLY A 110 14.77 -11.72 -1.37
N LYS A 111 14.84 -12.92 -1.99
CA LYS A 111 15.97 -13.86 -1.82
C LYS A 111 17.16 -13.56 -2.72
N ILE A 112 16.96 -12.76 -3.79
CA ILE A 112 17.99 -12.57 -4.82
C ILE A 112 19.11 -11.60 -4.38
N TYR A 113 18.71 -10.46 -3.77
CA TYR A 113 19.62 -9.47 -3.21
C TYR A 113 19.30 -9.21 -1.74
N GLN A 114 20.06 -9.80 -0.83
CA GLN A 114 19.86 -9.71 0.62
C GLN A 114 20.72 -8.63 1.29
N THR A 115 21.20 -7.67 0.52
CA THR A 115 22.02 -6.55 0.97
C THR A 115 21.24 -5.23 0.90
N TRP A 116 21.64 -4.27 1.73
CA TRP A 116 21.09 -2.91 1.76
C TRP A 116 22.17 -1.93 2.21
N PRO A 117 22.29 -0.72 1.66
CA PRO A 117 21.41 -0.08 0.63
C PRO A 117 21.65 -0.56 -0.79
N LEU A 118 22.77 -1.19 -1.07
CA LEU A 118 23.12 -1.67 -2.41
C LEU A 118 22.46 -3.02 -2.71
N MET A 119 22.38 -3.38 -4.00
CA MET A 119 22.03 -4.70 -4.50
C MET A 119 23.34 -5.44 -4.83
N ASN A 120 23.88 -6.17 -3.85
CA ASN A 120 25.27 -6.64 -3.78
C ASN A 120 26.27 -5.47 -3.74
N GLN A 121 27.05 -5.25 -4.80
CA GLN A 121 28.12 -4.24 -4.82
C GLN A 121 27.70 -2.95 -5.52
N SER A 122 26.57 -2.95 -6.25
CA SER A 122 26.07 -1.78 -6.98
C SER A 122 24.68 -1.34 -6.52
N TYR A 123 24.27 -0.12 -6.89
CA TYR A 123 22.91 0.35 -6.67
C TYR A 123 21.92 -0.33 -7.62
N PHE A 124 22.36 -0.60 -8.85
CA PHE A 124 21.56 -1.28 -9.86
C PHE A 124 21.81 -2.79 -9.78
N PRO A 125 20.80 -3.63 -10.05
CA PRO A 125 20.97 -5.07 -10.18
C PRO A 125 22.04 -5.41 -11.24
N ASP A 126 22.93 -6.34 -10.92
CA ASP A 126 24.06 -6.69 -11.79
C ASP A 126 23.64 -7.57 -12.99
N ASP A 127 22.46 -8.20 -12.89
CA ASP A 127 21.89 -9.14 -13.84
C ASP A 127 20.92 -8.52 -14.85
N ILE A 128 20.67 -7.19 -14.76
CA ILE A 128 19.76 -6.48 -15.67
C ILE A 128 20.54 -5.59 -16.61
N ASN A 129 20.25 -5.72 -17.91
CA ASN A 129 20.74 -4.81 -18.92
C ASN A 129 19.84 -3.58 -19.05
N PHE A 130 20.15 -2.49 -18.34
CA PHE A 130 19.38 -1.24 -18.39
C PHE A 130 19.36 -0.55 -19.76
N LYS A 131 20.14 -1.01 -20.73
CA LYS A 131 20.07 -0.51 -22.12
C LYS A 131 18.91 -1.12 -22.90
N ASP A 132 18.41 -2.28 -22.46
CA ASP A 132 17.21 -2.88 -23.02
C ASP A 132 16.00 -2.59 -22.11
N TYR A 133 15.13 -1.68 -22.57
CA TYR A 133 13.91 -1.33 -21.86
C TYR A 133 12.96 -2.52 -21.65
N ARG A 134 13.06 -3.59 -22.44
CA ARG A 134 12.21 -4.78 -22.32
C ARG A 134 12.60 -5.59 -21.08
N GLU A 135 13.89 -5.69 -20.77
CA GLU A 135 14.35 -6.33 -19.54
C GLU A 135 13.87 -5.54 -18.31
N PHE A 136 14.04 -4.22 -18.32
CA PHE A 136 13.60 -3.35 -17.21
C PHE A 136 12.08 -3.35 -16.97
N LEU A 137 11.27 -3.62 -18.01
CA LEU A 137 9.81 -3.71 -17.88
C LEU A 137 9.31 -5.15 -17.63
N ASN A 138 10.21 -6.13 -17.50
CA ASN A 138 9.84 -7.51 -17.24
C ASN A 138 9.44 -7.72 -15.78
N LEU A 139 8.16 -7.62 -15.47
CA LEU A 139 7.61 -7.83 -14.12
C LEU A 139 7.60 -9.31 -13.67
N ASN A 140 8.09 -10.25 -14.47
CA ASN A 140 8.38 -11.62 -14.06
C ASN A 140 9.84 -11.79 -13.57
N ASP A 141 10.66 -10.76 -13.72
CA ASP A 141 12.04 -10.76 -13.25
C ASP A 141 12.13 -10.33 -11.78
N MET A 142 12.77 -11.16 -10.96
CA MET A 142 12.90 -10.96 -9.52
C MET A 142 13.71 -9.70 -9.19
N SER A 143 14.79 -9.44 -9.95
CA SER A 143 15.69 -8.31 -9.73
C SER A 143 15.02 -6.99 -10.05
N VAL A 144 14.27 -6.96 -11.18
CA VAL A 144 13.46 -5.80 -11.58
C VAL A 144 12.43 -5.45 -10.53
N VAL A 145 11.67 -6.45 -10.10
CA VAL A 145 10.58 -6.24 -9.13
C VAL A 145 11.13 -5.78 -7.77
N GLN A 146 12.21 -6.38 -7.29
CA GLN A 146 12.86 -5.97 -6.06
C GLN A 146 13.41 -4.55 -6.17
N PHE A 147 14.06 -4.20 -7.29
CA PHE A 147 14.59 -2.87 -7.55
C PHE A 147 13.49 -1.81 -7.55
N ILE A 148 12.38 -2.05 -8.26
CA ILE A 148 11.24 -1.12 -8.30
C ILE A 148 10.64 -0.94 -6.92
N HIS A 149 10.43 -2.03 -6.15
CA HIS A 149 9.87 -1.97 -4.80
C HIS A 149 10.72 -1.11 -3.86
N ARG A 150 12.05 -1.24 -3.90
CA ARG A 150 12.97 -0.40 -3.11
C ARG A 150 12.91 1.07 -3.51
N ASN A 151 12.93 1.35 -4.81
CA ASN A 151 12.90 2.72 -5.32
C ASN A 151 11.57 3.43 -5.03
N LEU A 152 10.44 2.71 -5.11
CA LEU A 152 9.15 3.22 -4.68
C LEU A 152 9.15 3.59 -3.19
N ALA A 153 9.78 2.78 -2.33
CA ALA A 153 9.89 3.11 -0.90
C ALA A 153 10.69 4.41 -0.67
N TYR A 154 11.80 4.62 -1.41
CA TYR A 154 12.54 5.88 -1.36
C TYR A 154 11.69 7.05 -1.85
N LEU A 155 10.97 6.90 -2.95
CA LEU A 155 10.08 7.92 -3.48
C LEU A 155 8.99 8.30 -2.47
N ILE A 156 8.34 7.31 -1.85
CA ILE A 156 7.34 7.51 -0.78
C ILE A 156 7.94 8.34 0.36
N PHE A 157 9.15 7.99 0.81
CA PHE A 157 9.83 8.71 1.88
C PHE A 157 10.09 10.17 1.51
N PHE A 158 10.62 10.45 0.32
CA PHE A 158 10.89 11.81 -0.12
C PHE A 158 9.61 12.64 -0.32
N VAL A 159 8.56 12.05 -0.90
CA VAL A 159 7.24 12.72 -1.02
C VAL A 159 6.68 13.03 0.37
N PHE A 160 6.85 12.12 1.33
CA PHE A 160 6.39 12.34 2.68
C PHE A 160 7.15 13.49 3.39
N ILE A 161 8.47 13.56 3.24
CA ILE A 161 9.28 14.68 3.75
C ILE A 161 8.84 16.01 3.11
N TYR A 162 8.61 16.02 1.79
CA TYR A 162 8.10 17.20 1.09
C TYR A 162 6.74 17.70 1.66
N ILE A 163 5.84 16.77 1.99
CA ILE A 163 4.56 17.11 2.65
C ILE A 163 4.82 17.77 4.01
N GLY A 164 5.74 17.23 4.81
CA GLY A 164 6.10 17.79 6.12
C GLY A 164 6.65 19.22 6.02
N LEU A 165 7.52 19.48 5.05
CA LEU A 165 8.03 20.82 4.79
C LEU A 165 6.91 21.82 4.43
N ASN A 166 5.94 21.39 3.63
CA ASN A 166 4.78 22.21 3.29
C ASN A 166 3.87 22.49 4.49
N ILE A 167 3.60 21.48 5.34
CA ILE A 167 2.83 21.65 6.57
C ILE A 167 3.50 22.70 7.46
N LYS A 168 4.81 22.64 7.63
CA LYS A 168 5.60 23.64 8.38
C LYS A 168 5.53 25.02 7.74
N LYS A 169 5.77 25.10 6.43
CA LYS A 169 5.76 26.35 5.66
C LYS A 169 4.41 27.08 5.76
N PHE A 170 3.30 26.33 5.65
CA PHE A 170 1.94 26.89 5.69
C PHE A 170 1.33 26.92 7.09
N LYS A 171 2.11 26.59 8.13
CA LYS A 171 1.72 26.62 9.56
C LYS A 171 0.43 25.82 9.86
N LYS A 172 0.23 24.66 9.22
CA LYS A 172 -0.96 23.82 9.38
C LYS A 172 -0.84 22.97 10.65
N THR A 173 -0.98 23.61 11.81
CA THR A 173 -0.73 22.99 13.13
C THR A 173 -1.60 21.78 13.42
N HIS A 174 -2.85 21.74 12.95
CA HIS A 174 -3.78 20.61 13.10
C HIS A 174 -3.30 19.34 12.40
N LEU A 175 -2.39 19.45 11.41
CA LEU A 175 -1.81 18.31 10.70
C LEU A 175 -0.50 17.78 11.34
N TYR A 176 0.10 18.48 12.31
CA TYR A 176 1.39 18.06 12.88
C TYR A 176 1.31 16.70 13.59
N ALA A 177 0.33 16.50 14.47
CA ALA A 177 0.20 15.24 15.17
C ALA A 177 -0.07 14.04 14.24
N PRO A 178 -1.06 14.10 13.31
CA PRO A 178 -1.24 13.00 12.35
C PRO A 178 -0.03 12.79 11.43
N TYR A 179 0.71 13.84 11.07
CA TYR A 179 1.96 13.72 10.32
C TYR A 179 3.03 12.96 11.10
N LEU A 180 3.25 13.29 12.39
CA LEU A 180 4.26 12.64 13.22
C LEU A 180 3.95 11.15 13.46
N TYR A 181 2.67 10.79 13.70
CA TYR A 181 2.28 9.38 13.80
C TYR A 181 2.56 8.60 12.52
N LEU A 182 2.22 9.19 11.37
CA LEU A 182 2.48 8.55 10.08
C LEU A 182 3.98 8.47 9.80
N PHE A 183 4.76 9.48 10.21
CA PHE A 183 6.23 9.48 10.07
C PHE A 183 6.86 8.32 10.85
N ALA A 184 6.48 8.16 12.12
CA ALA A 184 6.96 7.04 12.92
C ALA A 184 6.65 5.68 12.28
N LEU A 185 5.43 5.52 11.74
CA LEU A 185 5.03 4.29 11.04
C LEU A 185 5.82 4.05 9.75
N ILE A 186 6.10 5.09 8.97
CA ILE A 186 6.94 4.97 7.75
C ILE A 186 8.35 4.51 8.14
N LEU A 187 8.94 5.07 9.20
CA LEU A 187 10.25 4.64 9.67
C LEU A 187 10.25 3.18 10.13
N VAL A 188 9.22 2.76 10.89
CA VAL A 188 9.04 1.36 11.30
C VAL A 188 8.89 0.46 10.06
N GLN A 189 8.10 0.87 9.08
CA GLN A 189 7.88 0.10 7.84
C GLN A 189 9.18 -0.08 7.06
N ILE A 190 9.98 0.97 6.91
CA ILE A 190 11.30 0.92 6.26
C ILE A 190 12.24 -0.01 7.04
N ALA A 191 12.33 0.15 8.35
CA ALA A 191 13.18 -0.68 9.20
C ALA A 191 12.80 -2.17 9.10
N LEU A 192 11.50 -2.50 9.18
CA LEU A 192 11.02 -3.88 9.02
C LEU A 192 11.33 -4.45 7.63
N GLY A 193 11.19 -3.64 6.56
CA GLY A 193 11.54 -4.06 5.21
C GLY A 193 13.03 -4.37 5.04
N ILE A 194 13.90 -3.51 5.58
CA ILE A 194 15.35 -3.73 5.58
C ILE A 194 15.70 -4.98 6.40
N LEU A 195 15.15 -5.09 7.62
CA LEU A 195 15.40 -6.24 8.51
C LEU A 195 14.90 -7.54 7.88
N ALA A 196 13.74 -7.56 7.24
CA ALA A 196 13.23 -8.74 6.52
C ALA A 196 14.24 -9.18 5.44
N LEU A 197 14.78 -8.22 4.70
CA LEU A 197 15.75 -8.49 3.64
C LEU A 197 17.05 -9.08 4.17
N ILE A 198 17.72 -8.41 5.13
CA ILE A 198 19.03 -8.82 5.65
C ILE A 198 18.95 -10.05 6.57
N SER A 199 17.76 -10.40 7.07
CA SER A 199 17.51 -11.61 7.88
C SER A 199 17.15 -12.85 7.04
N ASN A 200 17.44 -12.83 5.74
CA ASN A 200 17.07 -13.93 4.82
C ASN A 200 15.56 -14.22 4.82
N LEU A 201 14.75 -13.16 4.80
CA LEU A 201 13.27 -13.21 4.83
C LEU A 201 12.71 -14.01 6.04
N HIS A 202 13.28 -13.77 7.23
CA HIS A 202 12.75 -14.40 8.45
C HIS A 202 11.25 -14.16 8.56
N ILE A 203 10.47 -15.24 8.64
CA ILE A 203 9.00 -15.23 8.48
C ILE A 203 8.30 -14.25 9.42
N VAL A 204 8.74 -14.14 10.66
CA VAL A 204 8.14 -13.22 11.64
C VAL A 204 8.34 -11.75 11.22
N ILE A 205 9.54 -11.39 10.76
CA ILE A 205 9.86 -10.01 10.37
C ILE A 205 9.12 -9.66 9.07
N ALA A 206 9.09 -10.57 8.09
CA ALA A 206 8.34 -10.39 6.86
C ALA A 206 6.84 -10.22 7.13
N SER A 207 6.27 -11.03 8.04
CA SER A 207 4.88 -10.91 8.47
C SER A 207 4.59 -9.59 9.18
N LEU A 208 5.48 -9.12 10.07
CA LEU A 208 5.36 -7.83 10.73
C LEU A 208 5.42 -6.68 9.73
N HIS A 209 6.31 -6.75 8.73
CA HIS A 209 6.37 -5.77 7.63
C HIS A 209 5.05 -5.72 6.86
N GLN A 210 4.43 -6.86 6.57
CA GLN A 210 3.14 -6.93 5.89
C GLN A 210 2.00 -6.39 6.78
N ILE A 211 1.92 -6.81 8.04
CA ILE A 211 0.87 -6.38 8.99
C ILE A 211 0.96 -4.87 9.26
N SER A 212 2.17 -4.32 9.42
CA SER A 212 2.36 -2.89 9.68
C SER A 212 1.86 -2.01 8.53
N SER A 213 1.79 -2.53 7.30
CA SER A 213 1.23 -1.81 6.15
C SER A 213 -0.27 -1.47 6.31
N ILE A 214 -1.02 -2.28 7.07
CA ILE A 214 -2.44 -2.03 7.40
C ILE A 214 -2.57 -0.73 8.21
N PHE A 215 -1.73 -0.58 9.23
CA PHE A 215 -1.69 0.65 10.04
C PHE A 215 -1.21 1.84 9.21
N LEU A 216 -0.25 1.63 8.32
CA LEU A 216 0.26 2.68 7.43
C LEU A 216 -0.87 3.25 6.55
N ILE A 217 -1.68 2.40 5.91
CA ILE A 217 -2.84 2.84 5.12
C ILE A 217 -3.90 3.51 6.01
N PHE A 218 -4.21 2.95 7.19
CA PHE A 218 -5.17 3.57 8.11
C PHE A 218 -4.77 5.00 8.49
N PHE A 219 -3.52 5.20 8.91
CA PHE A 219 -3.06 6.53 9.32
C PHE A 219 -2.86 7.49 8.15
N SER A 220 -2.55 7.00 6.95
CA SER A 220 -2.50 7.80 5.73
C SER A 220 -3.88 8.32 5.34
N LEU A 221 -4.91 7.49 5.43
CA LEU A 221 -6.30 7.90 5.21
C LEU A 221 -6.79 8.87 6.27
N ASN A 222 -6.43 8.66 7.55
CA ASN A 222 -6.74 9.59 8.63
C ASN A 222 -6.08 10.96 8.40
N PHE A 223 -4.82 10.96 8.00
CA PHE A 223 -4.08 12.17 7.68
C PHE A 223 -4.73 12.93 6.51
N TYR A 224 -5.09 12.20 5.45
CA TYR A 224 -5.81 12.78 4.32
C TYR A 224 -7.19 13.31 4.73
N PHE A 225 -7.96 12.55 5.51
CA PHE A 225 -9.29 12.96 5.99
C PHE A 225 -9.23 14.27 6.80
N LYS A 226 -8.20 14.45 7.63
CA LYS A 226 -7.97 15.67 8.40
C LYS A 226 -7.47 16.84 7.55
N SER A 227 -6.88 16.58 6.39
CA SER A 227 -6.41 17.61 5.45
C SER A 227 -7.52 18.18 4.54
N ILE A 228 -8.69 17.57 4.55
CA ILE A 228 -9.88 18.04 3.83
C ILE A 228 -10.67 18.98 4.75
N ASN A 229 -10.90 20.20 4.28
CA ASN A 229 -11.76 21.18 4.96
C ASN A 229 -13.24 20.83 4.80
#